data_549dd7916f39bc375c5dbb46b517016a
#
_entry.id   549dd7916f39bc375c5dbb46b517016a
#
_cell.length_a   1.000
_cell.length_b   1.000
_cell.length_c   1.000
_cell.angle_alpha   90.00
_cell.angle_beta   90.00
_cell.angle_gamma   90.00
#
_symmetry.space_group_name_H-M   'P 1'
#
loop_
_entity.id
_entity.type
_entity.pdbx_description
1 polymer ?
#
loop_
_entity_poly.entity_id
_entity_poly.type
_entity_poly.pdbx_seq_one_letter_code
_entity_poly.pdbx_strand_id
1 'polypeptide(L)'
;MNKPLVLVVEDDGAIRNLITTTLETRDYKYCTAENGGQAIMETVSRNPEVMLLDLGLPDMDGVDVIRKVRSWSKMPIIVISARSEE
;
A
#
# COMPACT_ATOMS: atom_id res chain seq x y z
N MET A 1 -15.61 -16.35 7.79
CA MET A 1 -14.36 -15.79 8.31
C MET A 1 -13.87 -14.69 7.42
N ASN A 2 -13.69 -13.50 7.95
CA ASN A 2 -13.19 -12.38 7.15
C ASN A 2 -11.70 -12.46 7.00
N LYS A 3 -11.23 -12.27 5.77
CA LYS A 3 -9.80 -12.20 5.52
C LYS A 3 -9.35 -10.76 5.67
N PRO A 4 -8.18 -10.52 6.24
CA PRO A 4 -7.67 -9.15 6.30
C PRO A 4 -7.48 -8.57 4.91
N LEU A 5 -7.80 -7.30 4.75
CA LEU A 5 -7.63 -6.58 3.49
C LEU A 5 -6.34 -5.79 3.56
N VAL A 6 -5.44 -6.04 2.61
CA VAL A 6 -4.14 -5.38 2.53
C VAL A 6 -4.14 -4.47 1.31
N LEU A 7 -3.76 -3.21 1.50
CA LEU A 7 -3.58 -2.29 0.38
C LEU A 7 -2.10 -2.29 -0.01
N VAL A 8 -1.82 -2.62 -1.26
CA VAL A 8 -0.45 -2.65 -1.78
C VAL A 8 -0.23 -1.44 -2.66
N VAL A 9 0.66 -0.55 -2.24
CA VAL A 9 0.96 0.68 -2.96
C VAL A 9 2.34 0.56 -3.58
N GLU A 10 2.38 0.29 -4.87
CA GLU A 10 3.62 0.02 -5.59
C GLU A 10 3.40 0.33 -7.06
N ASP A 11 4.23 1.21 -7.64
CA ASP A 11 4.08 1.57 -9.05
C ASP A 11 4.72 0.57 -10.00
N ASP A 12 5.67 -0.22 -9.54
CA ASP A 12 6.30 -1.25 -10.39
C ASP A 12 5.40 -2.47 -10.47
N GLY A 13 4.95 -2.78 -11.69
CA GLY A 13 3.99 -3.87 -11.88
C GLY A 13 4.54 -5.23 -11.50
N ALA A 14 5.83 -5.49 -11.75
CA ALA A 14 6.41 -6.78 -11.42
C ALA A 14 6.50 -6.98 -9.91
N ILE A 15 6.92 -5.95 -9.20
CA ILE A 15 7.01 -6.00 -7.74
C ILE A 15 5.62 -6.11 -7.15
N ARG A 16 4.68 -5.33 -7.66
CA ARG A 16 3.29 -5.38 -7.18
C ARG A 16 2.72 -6.79 -7.36
N ASN A 17 2.94 -7.40 -8.52
CA ASN A 17 2.47 -8.76 -8.80
C ASN A 17 3.08 -9.78 -7.84
N LEU A 18 4.35 -9.65 -7.55
CA LEU A 18 5.01 -10.56 -6.62
C LEU A 18 4.36 -10.47 -5.25
N ILE A 19 4.10 -9.26 -4.79
CA ILE A 19 3.49 -9.06 -3.48
C ILE A 19 2.07 -9.62 -3.45
N THR A 20 1.26 -9.29 -4.46
CA THR A 20 -0.14 -9.73 -4.46
C THR A 20 -0.24 -11.25 -4.60
N THR A 21 0.64 -11.86 -5.40
CA THR A 21 0.65 -13.31 -5.51
C THR A 21 0.99 -13.95 -4.17
N THR A 22 1.95 -13.39 -3.46
CA THR A 22 2.30 -13.88 -2.13
C THR A 22 1.14 -13.74 -1.16
N LEU A 23 0.43 -12.62 -1.21
CA LEU A 23 -0.72 -12.42 -0.35
C LEU A 23 -1.81 -13.44 -0.64
N GLU A 24 -2.04 -13.75 -1.92
CA GLU A 24 -3.03 -14.75 -2.29
C GLU A 24 -2.69 -16.12 -1.71
N THR A 25 -1.41 -16.50 -1.76
CA THR A 25 -1.01 -17.80 -1.25
C THR A 25 -1.14 -17.89 0.27
N ARG A 26 -1.18 -16.74 0.95
CA ARG A 26 -1.34 -16.68 2.39
C ARG A 26 -2.77 -16.34 2.80
N ASP A 27 -3.69 -16.40 1.85
CA ASP A 27 -5.11 -16.25 2.13
C ASP A 27 -5.50 -14.86 2.62
N TYR A 28 -4.81 -13.84 2.12
CA TYR A 28 -5.18 -12.45 2.36
C TYR A 28 -5.99 -11.92 1.18
N LYS A 29 -6.88 -11.00 1.48
CA LYS A 29 -7.48 -10.16 0.44
C LYS A 29 -6.58 -8.96 0.20
N TYR A 30 -6.61 -8.43 -1.00
CA TYR A 30 -5.80 -7.25 -1.28
C TYR A 30 -6.49 -6.33 -2.28
N CYS A 31 -6.08 -5.08 -2.25
CA CYS A 31 -6.35 -4.12 -3.30
C CYS A 31 -5.03 -3.40 -3.58
N THR A 32 -4.94 -2.76 -4.72
CA THR A 32 -3.67 -2.18 -5.16
C THR A 32 -3.83 -0.72 -5.52
N ALA A 33 -2.72 0.01 -5.46
CA ALA A 33 -2.64 1.38 -5.93
C ALA A 33 -1.28 1.57 -6.56
N GLU A 34 -1.21 2.36 -7.63
CA GLU A 34 0.02 2.57 -8.38
C GLU A 34 0.66 3.91 -8.06
N ASN A 35 -0.01 4.73 -7.30
CA ASN A 35 0.49 6.05 -6.94
C ASN A 35 -0.16 6.51 -5.65
N GLY A 36 0.31 7.64 -5.14
CA GLY A 36 -0.15 8.14 -3.85
C GLY A 36 -1.60 8.57 -3.84
N GLY A 37 -2.05 9.18 -4.93
CA GLY A 37 -3.45 9.59 -5.05
C GLY A 37 -4.39 8.41 -4.97
N GLN A 38 -4.08 7.35 -5.71
CA GLN A 38 -4.87 6.12 -5.65
C GLN A 38 -4.82 5.49 -4.26
N ALA A 39 -3.64 5.53 -3.62
CA ALA A 39 -3.50 4.95 -2.29
C ALA A 39 -4.45 5.63 -1.30
N ILE A 40 -4.52 6.94 -1.36
CA ILE A 40 -5.39 7.70 -0.47
C ILE A 40 -6.86 7.36 -0.76
N MET A 41 -7.23 7.32 -2.04
CA MET A 41 -8.59 6.96 -2.44
C MET A 41 -8.98 5.57 -1.98
N GLU A 42 -8.09 4.60 -2.16
CA GLU A 42 -8.38 3.23 -1.75
C GLU A 42 -8.49 3.12 -0.25
N THR A 43 -7.68 3.88 0.48
CA THR A 43 -7.76 3.88 1.94
C THR A 43 -9.13 4.37 2.41
N VAL A 44 -9.63 5.43 1.79
CA VAL A 44 -10.94 5.97 2.15
C VAL A 44 -12.06 5.02 1.74
N SER A 45 -11.98 4.48 0.50
CA SER A 45 -13.06 3.69 -0.07
C SER A 45 -13.15 2.29 0.51
N ARG A 46 -12.02 1.66 0.76
CA ARG A 46 -11.97 0.26 1.11
C ARG A 46 -11.65 -0.01 2.56
N ASN A 47 -11.14 0.99 3.24
CA ASN A 47 -10.80 0.88 4.66
C ASN A 47 -9.93 -0.35 4.94
N PRO A 48 -8.76 -0.46 4.29
CA PRO A 48 -7.92 -1.64 4.49
C PRO A 48 -7.39 -1.72 5.91
N GLU A 49 -6.97 -2.91 6.30
CA GLU A 49 -6.47 -3.15 7.66
C GLU A 49 -4.99 -2.86 7.78
N VAL A 50 -4.28 -2.86 6.66
CA VAL A 50 -2.85 -2.53 6.63
C VAL A 50 -2.49 -2.05 5.25
N MET A 51 -1.51 -1.14 5.17
CA MET A 51 -0.98 -0.65 3.90
C MET A 51 0.47 -1.07 3.78
N LEU A 52 0.83 -1.67 2.64
CA LEU A 52 2.22 -1.90 2.28
C LEU A 52 2.58 -0.80 1.30
N LEU A 53 3.56 0.02 1.65
CA LEU A 53 3.79 1.28 0.95
C LEU A 53 5.22 1.40 0.44
N ASP A 54 5.35 1.60 -0.87
CA ASP A 54 6.62 2.00 -1.47
C ASP A 54 6.72 3.51 -1.41
N LEU A 55 7.86 4.02 -0.96
CA LEU A 55 8.05 5.46 -0.81
C LEU A 55 8.33 6.16 -2.14
N GLY A 56 8.85 5.43 -3.12
CA GLY A 56 9.21 6.04 -4.40
C GLY A 56 8.08 6.08 -5.40
N LEU A 57 7.00 6.77 -5.07
CA LEU A 57 5.84 6.84 -5.94
C LEU A 57 5.99 7.94 -7.00
N PRO A 58 5.30 7.83 -8.14
CA PRO A 58 5.50 8.78 -9.24
C PRO A 58 4.87 10.15 -9.00
N ASP A 59 3.81 10.24 -8.21
CA ASP A 59 3.06 11.49 -8.06
C ASP A 59 3.34 12.23 -6.78
N MET A 60 3.81 11.55 -5.75
CA MET A 60 4.12 12.19 -4.48
C MET A 60 5.04 11.29 -3.67
N ASP A 61 5.69 11.88 -2.69
CA ASP A 61 6.52 11.12 -1.76
C ASP A 61 5.64 10.25 -0.88
N GLY A 62 6.05 9.00 -0.69
CA GLY A 62 5.29 8.10 0.18
C GLY A 62 5.13 8.63 1.59
N VAL A 63 6.11 9.43 2.06
CA VAL A 63 5.99 10.06 3.38
C VAL A 63 4.76 10.96 3.43
N ASP A 64 4.44 11.63 2.32
CA ASP A 64 3.26 12.48 2.27
C ASP A 64 1.97 11.66 2.31
N VAL A 65 2.00 10.46 1.73
CA VAL A 65 0.86 9.54 1.86
C VAL A 65 0.65 9.20 3.32
N ILE A 66 1.73 8.89 4.03
CA ILE A 66 1.65 8.56 5.46
C ILE A 66 1.04 9.72 6.24
N ARG A 67 1.54 10.93 6.00
CA ARG A 67 1.03 12.10 6.71
C ARG A 67 -0.45 12.31 6.46
N LYS A 68 -0.85 12.17 5.21
CA LYS A 68 -2.25 12.36 4.84
C LYS A 68 -3.13 11.33 5.54
N VAL A 69 -2.75 10.06 5.45
CA VAL A 69 -3.53 8.98 6.05
C VAL A 69 -3.58 9.14 7.56
N ARG A 70 -2.48 9.52 8.19
CA ARG A 70 -2.43 9.67 9.65
C ARG A 70 -3.32 10.79 10.16
N SER A 71 -3.74 11.71 9.28
CA SER A 71 -4.65 12.75 9.72
C SER A 71 -6.03 12.22 10.10
N TRP A 72 -6.39 11.01 9.64
CA TRP A 72 -7.68 10.44 10.02
C TRP A 72 -7.64 8.97 10.39
N SER A 73 -6.52 8.28 10.24
CA SER A 73 -6.48 6.84 10.46
C SER A 73 -5.22 6.43 11.19
N LYS A 74 -5.36 5.42 12.05
CA LYS A 74 -4.22 4.80 12.72
C LYS A 74 -3.86 3.45 12.09
N MET A 75 -4.35 3.20 10.88
CA MET A 75 -4.07 1.96 10.17
C MET A 75 -2.56 1.70 10.10
N PRO A 76 -2.12 0.47 10.39
CA PRO A 76 -0.69 0.15 10.26
C PRO A 76 -0.20 0.35 8.85
N ILE A 77 0.96 0.96 8.70
CA ILE A 77 1.60 1.18 7.41
C ILE A 77 3.00 0.59 7.49
N ILE A 78 3.28 -0.35 6.59
CA ILE A 78 4.57 -1.01 6.51
C ILE A 78 5.25 -0.51 5.24
N VAL A 79 6.41 0.12 5.40
CA VAL A 79 7.18 0.59 4.26
C VAL A 79 7.93 -0.59 3.66
N ILE A 80 7.75 -0.79 2.36
CA ILE A 80 8.35 -1.93 1.66
C ILE A 80 9.31 -1.49 0.57
N SER A 81 9.76 -0.25 0.60
CA SER A 81 10.61 0.28 -0.45
C SER A 81 11.89 -0.55 -0.57
N ALA A 82 12.17 -1.01 -1.78
CA ALA A 82 13.39 -1.75 -2.07
C ALA A 82 14.52 -0.81 -2.46
N ARG A 83 14.24 0.47 -2.53
CA ARG A 83 15.20 1.45 -2.96
C ARG A 83 16.26 1.66 -1.89
N SER A 84 17.51 1.55 -2.26
CA SER A 84 18.56 1.80 -1.29
C SER A 84 19.13 3.20 -1.52
N GLU A 85 19.49 3.83 -0.44
CA GLU A 85 20.11 5.14 -0.45
C GLU A 85 21.62 4.98 -0.46
N GLU A 86 22.26 5.60 -1.42
CA GLU A 86 23.71 5.52 -1.52
C GLU A 86 24.36 6.82 -1.20
#